data_4c7b66ae54a3fe11d0596d6cbfd3d8aa
#
_entry.id   4c7b66ae54a3fe11d0596d6cbfd3d8aa
#
_cell.length_a   1.000
_cell.length_b   1.000
_cell.length_c   1.000
_cell.angle_alpha   90.00
_cell.angle_beta   90.00
_cell.angle_gamma   90.00
#
_symmetry.space_group_name_H-M   'P 1'
#
loop_
_entity.id
_entity.type
_entity.pdbx_description
1 polymer ?
#
loop_
_entity_poly.entity_id
_entity_poly.type
_entity_poly.pdbx_seq_one_letter_code
_entity_poly.pdbx_strand_id
1 'polypeptide(L)'
;SKKYTNKLIDKSVYDFAINYEYSSKYPYFPAEISKEEFISLVESVKKEKNVFENVYFLNIENSLSGNKECTENLVNMTLKYKNNLIFVFKGTSGTYEWVDNVRGTYVSDTKRQIKALKYYDKMYKLYADSVDKIYITGHSKGGNKAQYIGVLRGEDPKIKHVYSFDGQGFNDLFFEKYKDLIKKNKKKITSISNENDFVNIIMKLAVGNKIYIKSKTTKGKDKDKVAQITHLFGGWHSPYSMLIKKDDRLHINEETKQNEV
;
A
#
# COMPACT_ATOMS: atom_id res chain seq x y z
N SER A 1 1.10 7.88 18.08
CA SER A 1 1.77 9.15 18.42
C SER A 1 3.21 9.14 17.95
N LYS A 2 3.85 10.31 17.72
CA LYS A 2 5.29 10.45 17.39
C LYS A 2 6.18 9.63 18.32
N LYS A 3 5.85 9.55 19.61
CA LYS A 3 6.61 8.79 20.61
C LYS A 3 6.63 7.29 20.33
N TYR A 4 5.55 6.73 19.75
CA TYR A 4 5.49 5.31 19.42
C TYR A 4 6.24 5.01 18.11
N THR A 5 6.09 5.84 17.09
CA THR A 5 6.78 5.66 15.80
C THR A 5 8.29 5.78 15.95
N ASN A 6 8.78 6.72 16.79
CA ASN A 6 10.22 6.84 17.06
C ASN A 6 10.82 5.59 17.73
N LYS A 7 10.02 4.81 18.48
CA LYS A 7 10.48 3.55 19.09
C LYS A 7 10.65 2.41 18.07
N LEU A 8 10.10 2.55 16.87
CA LEU A 8 10.22 1.54 15.81
C LEU A 8 11.42 1.78 14.91
N ILE A 9 11.99 2.99 14.89
CA ILE A 9 13.18 3.27 14.07
C ILE A 9 14.33 2.37 14.52
N ASP A 10 15.03 1.81 13.53
CA ASP A 10 16.11 0.83 13.69
C ASP A 10 15.68 -0.52 14.30
N LYS A 11 14.38 -0.75 14.49
CA LYS A 11 13.84 -2.07 14.82
C LYS A 11 13.48 -2.84 13.56
N SER A 12 13.60 -4.17 13.65
CA SER A 12 13.12 -5.01 12.56
C SER A 12 11.58 -5.16 12.60
N VAL A 13 11.01 -5.57 11.47
CA VAL A 13 9.60 -5.93 11.40
C VAL A 13 9.33 -7.15 12.31
N TYR A 14 10.29 -8.04 12.46
CA TYR A 14 10.23 -9.17 13.39
C TYR A 14 10.18 -8.70 14.85
N ASP A 15 11.05 -7.75 15.26
CA ASP A 15 11.03 -7.17 16.61
C ASP A 15 9.68 -6.51 16.91
N PHE A 16 9.08 -5.84 15.92
CA PHE A 16 7.73 -5.32 16.06
C PHE A 16 6.72 -6.45 16.33
N ALA A 17 6.78 -7.52 15.54
CA ALA A 17 5.82 -8.61 15.63
C ALA A 17 5.89 -9.36 16.95
N ILE A 18 7.11 -9.68 17.47
CA ILE A 18 7.26 -10.41 18.75
C ILE A 18 6.88 -9.58 19.97
N ASN A 19 7.01 -8.24 19.88
CA ASN A 19 6.66 -7.32 20.96
C ASN A 19 5.25 -6.72 20.77
N TYR A 20 4.50 -7.18 19.75
CA TYR A 20 3.15 -6.70 19.54
C TYR A 20 2.20 -7.31 20.57
N GLU A 21 1.63 -6.43 21.40
CA GLU A 21 0.56 -6.76 22.33
C GLU A 21 -0.74 -6.09 21.84
N TYR A 22 -1.79 -6.90 21.71
CA TYR A 22 -3.10 -6.38 21.42
C TYR A 22 -3.63 -5.57 22.61
N SER A 23 -3.91 -4.30 22.39
CA SER A 23 -4.56 -3.46 23.38
C SER A 23 -6.03 -3.24 23.03
N SER A 24 -6.93 -3.77 23.86
CA SER A 24 -8.36 -3.49 23.75
C SER A 24 -8.71 -2.02 23.99
N LYS A 25 -7.81 -1.28 24.66
CA LYS A 25 -7.97 0.15 24.97
C LYS A 25 -7.77 1.05 23.73
N TYR A 26 -6.99 0.58 22.74
CA TYR A 26 -6.74 1.28 21.49
C TYR A 26 -6.85 0.30 20.32
N PRO A 27 -8.06 -0.17 20.00
CA PRO A 27 -8.27 -1.12 18.91
C PRO A 27 -8.19 -0.38 17.58
N TYR A 28 -6.99 0.07 17.21
CA TYR A 28 -6.79 0.69 15.91
C TYR A 28 -6.39 -0.39 14.92
N PHE A 29 -7.40 -0.92 14.22
CA PHE A 29 -7.21 -1.69 13.01
C PHE A 29 -7.47 -0.81 11.79
N PRO A 30 -6.75 -1.03 10.69
CA PRO A 30 -7.21 -0.51 9.40
C PRO A 30 -8.66 -0.95 9.19
N ALA A 31 -9.51 -0.05 8.70
CA ALA A 31 -10.93 -0.33 8.49
C ALA A 31 -11.19 -1.54 7.57
N GLU A 32 -10.18 -1.94 6.81
CA GLU A 32 -10.22 -2.99 5.79
C GLU A 32 -9.74 -4.35 6.30
N ILE A 33 -9.28 -4.46 7.55
CA ILE A 33 -8.72 -5.71 8.13
C ILE A 33 -9.35 -5.94 9.50
N SER A 34 -9.88 -7.14 9.75
CA SER A 34 -10.36 -7.51 11.07
C SER A 34 -9.22 -7.72 12.07
N LYS A 35 -9.57 -7.77 13.35
CA LYS A 35 -8.61 -8.09 14.43
C LYS A 35 -7.94 -9.44 14.20
N GLU A 36 -8.71 -10.44 13.86
CA GLU A 36 -8.27 -11.82 13.63
C GLU A 36 -7.32 -11.89 12.43
N GLU A 37 -7.65 -11.18 11.36
CA GLU A 37 -6.80 -11.06 10.17
C GLU A 37 -5.47 -10.37 10.51
N PHE A 38 -5.51 -9.28 11.29
CA PHE A 38 -4.31 -8.59 11.72
C PHE A 38 -3.43 -9.48 12.61
N ILE A 39 -4.02 -10.21 13.57
CA ILE A 39 -3.28 -11.17 14.39
C ILE A 39 -2.65 -12.25 13.50
N SER A 40 -3.37 -12.76 12.51
CA SER A 40 -2.85 -13.76 11.57
C SER A 40 -1.65 -13.23 10.77
N LEU A 41 -1.65 -11.95 10.36
CA LEU A 41 -0.50 -11.30 9.73
C LEU A 41 0.70 -11.24 10.68
N VAL A 42 0.50 -10.82 11.93
CA VAL A 42 1.56 -10.74 12.93
C VAL A 42 2.17 -12.12 13.20
N GLU A 43 1.33 -13.16 13.36
CA GLU A 43 1.80 -14.54 13.55
C GLU A 43 2.57 -15.07 12.33
N SER A 44 2.15 -14.72 11.10
CA SER A 44 2.90 -15.08 9.90
C SER A 44 4.27 -14.41 9.86
N VAL A 45 4.38 -13.15 10.26
CA VAL A 45 5.67 -12.46 10.38
C VAL A 45 6.59 -13.16 11.39
N LYS A 46 6.05 -13.60 12.53
CA LYS A 46 6.83 -14.33 13.54
C LYS A 46 7.38 -15.66 13.00
N LYS A 47 6.60 -16.36 12.17
CA LYS A 47 7.02 -17.63 11.56
C LYS A 47 8.09 -17.44 10.47
N GLU A 48 8.09 -16.30 9.79
CA GLU A 48 9.06 -15.94 8.74
C GLU A 48 10.23 -15.10 9.31
N LYS A 49 10.75 -15.50 10.48
CA LYS A 49 11.85 -14.79 11.16
C LYS A 49 13.01 -14.47 10.23
N ASN A 50 13.52 -15.45 9.48
CA ASN A 50 14.69 -15.31 8.62
C ASN A 50 14.55 -14.19 7.57
N VAL A 51 13.32 -13.82 7.21
CA VAL A 51 13.04 -12.71 6.29
C VAL A 51 12.89 -11.41 7.10
N PHE A 52 11.98 -11.39 8.07
CA PHE A 52 11.51 -10.17 8.71
C PHE A 52 12.46 -9.62 9.79
N GLU A 53 13.40 -10.42 10.32
CA GLU A 53 14.49 -9.93 11.16
C GLU A 53 15.50 -9.06 10.39
N ASN A 54 15.51 -9.16 9.06
CA ASN A 54 16.37 -8.39 8.16
C ASN A 54 15.64 -7.21 7.49
N VAL A 55 14.38 -6.96 7.84
CA VAL A 55 13.59 -5.81 7.35
C VAL A 55 13.49 -4.77 8.46
N TYR A 56 14.15 -3.63 8.29
CA TYR A 56 14.28 -2.59 9.31
C TYR A 56 13.47 -1.35 8.97
N PHE A 57 12.86 -0.71 9.98
CA PHE A 57 12.23 0.60 9.85
C PHE A 57 13.29 1.69 9.87
N LEU A 58 13.55 2.35 8.73
CA LEU A 58 14.47 3.50 8.66
C LEU A 58 13.76 4.82 8.96
N ASN A 59 12.55 4.97 8.49
CA ASN A 59 11.76 6.16 8.73
C ASN A 59 10.25 5.86 8.71
N ILE A 60 9.51 6.53 9.56
CA ILE A 60 8.05 6.50 9.59
C ILE A 60 7.57 7.95 9.73
N GLU A 61 7.03 8.49 8.64
CA GLU A 61 6.31 9.76 8.69
C GLU A 61 4.87 9.50 9.09
N ASN A 62 4.50 9.94 10.28
CA ASN A 62 3.17 9.78 10.83
C ASN A 62 2.63 11.14 11.28
N SER A 63 1.72 11.70 10.50
CA SER A 63 1.04 12.95 10.83
C SER A 63 -0.20 12.76 11.71
N LEU A 64 -0.37 11.58 12.32
CA LEU A 64 -1.36 11.35 13.36
C LEU A 64 -0.99 12.15 14.63
N SER A 65 -0.88 13.46 14.53
CA SER A 65 -0.72 14.30 15.70
C SER A 65 -2.11 14.46 16.34
N GLY A 66 -2.21 14.31 17.66
CA GLY A 66 -3.44 14.48 18.43
C GLY A 66 -3.94 15.92 18.46
N ASN A 67 -3.52 16.77 17.55
CA ASN A 67 -4.00 18.11 17.36
C ASN A 67 -5.28 18.04 16.51
N LYS A 68 -6.40 18.57 17.00
CA LYS A 68 -7.71 18.60 16.31
C LYS A 68 -7.65 19.21 14.90
N GLU A 69 -6.62 20.01 14.61
CA GLU A 69 -6.36 20.62 13.31
C GLU A 69 -5.52 19.74 12.37
N CYS A 70 -4.94 18.65 12.87
CA CYS A 70 -4.16 17.75 12.02
C CYS A 70 -5.09 16.82 11.25
N THR A 71 -5.52 17.32 10.14
CA THR A 71 -6.41 16.67 9.16
C THR A 71 -5.70 15.61 8.31
N GLU A 72 -4.43 15.29 8.64
CA GLU A 72 -3.55 14.50 7.80
C GLU A 72 -3.20 13.17 8.46
N ASN A 73 -3.99 12.15 8.19
CA ASN A 73 -3.66 10.77 8.56
C ASN A 73 -2.66 10.14 7.56
N LEU A 74 -1.64 10.90 7.19
CA LEU A 74 -0.62 10.44 6.25
C LEU A 74 0.36 9.52 6.98
N VAL A 75 0.53 8.30 6.48
CA VAL A 75 1.59 7.40 6.91
C VAL A 75 2.41 6.99 5.70
N ASN A 76 3.67 7.36 5.70
CA ASN A 76 4.67 6.92 4.73
C ASN A 76 5.80 6.24 5.50
N MET A 77 6.29 5.13 4.99
CA MET A 77 7.39 4.39 5.62
C MET A 77 8.50 4.14 4.63
N THR A 78 9.73 4.12 5.15
CA THR A 78 10.91 3.64 4.44
C THR A 78 11.49 2.49 5.24
N LEU A 79 11.58 1.34 4.58
CA LEU A 79 12.16 0.12 5.13
C LEU A 79 13.46 -0.18 4.41
N LYS A 80 14.37 -0.89 5.10
CA LYS A 80 15.58 -1.45 4.52
C LYS A 80 15.53 -2.96 4.61
N TYR A 81 15.81 -3.63 3.51
CA TYR A 81 16.03 -5.07 3.44
C TYR A 81 17.32 -5.36 2.70
N LYS A 82 18.35 -5.80 3.41
CA LYS A 82 19.71 -5.95 2.85
C LYS A 82 20.17 -4.64 2.19
N ASN A 83 20.57 -4.69 0.93
CA ASN A 83 20.98 -3.52 0.13
C ASN A 83 19.79 -2.90 -0.67
N ASN A 84 18.56 -3.04 -0.17
CA ASN A 84 17.41 -2.47 -0.85
C ASN A 84 16.64 -1.53 0.06
N LEU A 85 16.09 -0.44 -0.51
CA LEU A 85 15.06 0.38 0.11
C LEU A 85 13.68 -0.05 -0.37
N ILE A 86 12.72 -0.03 0.54
CA ILE A 86 11.31 -0.26 0.24
C ILE A 86 10.53 0.93 0.77
N PHE A 87 9.91 1.67 -0.13
CA PHE A 87 9.00 2.76 0.22
C PHE A 87 7.57 2.22 0.28
N VAL A 88 6.90 2.44 1.39
CA VAL A 88 5.52 1.98 1.62
C VAL A 88 4.61 3.16 1.90
N PHE A 89 3.58 3.32 1.09
CA PHE A 89 2.59 4.37 1.20
C PHE A 89 1.25 3.80 1.66
N LYS A 90 0.71 4.35 2.74
CA LYS A 90 -0.59 3.91 3.27
C LYS A 90 -1.73 4.41 2.38
N GLY A 91 -2.77 3.59 2.31
CA GLY A 91 -4.06 3.91 1.70
C GLY A 91 -4.85 4.99 2.44
N THR A 92 -6.08 5.19 2.02
CA THR A 92 -6.99 6.21 2.56
C THR A 92 -7.24 5.98 4.05
N SER A 93 -7.12 7.03 4.85
CA SER A 93 -7.56 7.05 6.24
C SER A 93 -8.15 8.39 6.59
N GLY A 94 -9.46 8.42 6.83
CA GLY A 94 -10.19 9.61 7.23
C GLY A 94 -10.71 10.47 6.07
N THR A 95 -11.59 11.41 6.42
CA THR A 95 -12.41 12.21 5.50
C THR A 95 -11.60 13.01 4.48
N TYR A 96 -10.47 13.56 4.89
CA TYR A 96 -9.65 14.40 3.99
C TYR A 96 -8.95 13.63 2.87
N GLU A 97 -8.63 12.36 3.08
CA GLU A 97 -8.10 11.54 2.00
C GLU A 97 -9.19 11.13 1.02
N TRP A 98 -10.43 10.96 1.48
CA TRP A 98 -11.59 10.78 0.59
C TRP A 98 -11.81 12.01 -0.31
N VAL A 99 -11.72 13.22 0.26
CA VAL A 99 -11.77 14.47 -0.53
C VAL A 99 -10.64 14.52 -1.57
N ASP A 100 -9.44 14.06 -1.22
CA ASP A 100 -8.30 13.98 -2.15
C ASP A 100 -8.55 12.93 -3.26
N ASN A 101 -9.24 11.83 -2.96
CA ASN A 101 -9.65 10.84 -3.96
C ASN A 101 -10.62 11.45 -4.97
N VAL A 102 -11.63 12.19 -4.51
CA VAL A 102 -12.56 12.92 -5.37
C VAL A 102 -11.80 13.97 -6.22
N ARG A 103 -10.88 14.73 -5.63
CA ARG A 103 -10.03 15.66 -6.39
C ARG A 103 -9.23 14.99 -7.49
N GLY A 104 -8.75 13.77 -7.25
CA GLY A 104 -8.03 12.96 -8.24
C GLY A 104 -8.82 12.67 -9.51
N THR A 105 -10.15 12.88 -9.53
CA THR A 105 -10.97 12.71 -10.74
C THR A 105 -10.89 13.91 -11.70
N TYR A 106 -10.46 15.08 -11.23
CA TYR A 106 -10.45 16.33 -12.05
C TYR A 106 -9.15 17.17 -11.94
N VAL A 107 -8.14 16.73 -11.15
CA VAL A 107 -6.81 17.38 -11.16
C VAL A 107 -5.74 16.36 -11.53
N SER A 108 -4.71 16.78 -12.25
CA SER A 108 -3.59 15.91 -12.63
C SER A 108 -2.74 15.47 -11.43
N ASP A 109 -2.62 16.32 -10.40
CA ASP A 109 -1.80 16.10 -9.23
C ASP A 109 -2.55 16.46 -7.95
N THR A 110 -2.78 15.51 -7.09
CA THR A 110 -3.40 15.79 -5.80
C THR A 110 -2.38 16.17 -4.74
N LYS A 111 -2.82 16.86 -3.70
CA LYS A 111 -1.93 17.25 -2.60
C LYS A 111 -1.25 16.05 -1.94
N ARG A 112 -1.95 14.91 -1.86
CA ARG A 112 -1.41 13.67 -1.24
C ARG A 112 -0.36 13.00 -2.11
N GLN A 113 -0.54 13.00 -3.43
CA GLN A 113 0.47 12.54 -4.38
C GLN A 113 1.75 13.39 -4.29
N ILE A 114 1.60 14.72 -4.29
CA ILE A 114 2.74 15.64 -4.17
C ILE A 114 3.48 15.44 -2.83
N LYS A 115 2.75 15.24 -1.71
CA LYS A 115 3.37 14.97 -0.41
C LYS A 115 4.12 13.63 -0.39
N ALA A 116 3.54 12.60 -0.98
CA ALA A 116 4.20 11.30 -1.10
C ALA A 116 5.51 11.41 -1.91
N LEU A 117 5.50 12.15 -3.01
CA LEU A 117 6.71 12.41 -3.80
C LEU A 117 7.77 13.18 -3.00
N LYS A 118 7.38 14.23 -2.27
CA LYS A 118 8.30 14.97 -1.39
C LYS A 118 8.91 14.09 -0.31
N TYR A 119 8.13 13.19 0.27
CA TYR A 119 8.64 12.21 1.22
C TYR A 119 9.66 11.28 0.56
N TYR A 120 9.32 10.72 -0.61
CA TYR A 120 10.23 9.88 -1.39
C TYR A 120 11.54 10.61 -1.67
N ASP A 121 11.50 11.81 -2.25
CA ASP A 121 12.69 12.59 -2.61
C ASP A 121 13.56 12.88 -1.39
N LYS A 122 12.95 13.20 -0.23
CA LYS A 122 13.66 13.42 1.03
C LYS A 122 14.40 12.16 1.51
N MET A 123 13.72 11.02 1.52
CA MET A 123 14.31 9.75 1.97
C MET A 123 15.32 9.21 0.96
N TYR A 124 15.06 9.39 -0.33
CA TYR A 124 16.01 9.08 -1.39
C TYR A 124 17.33 9.80 -1.17
N LYS A 125 17.31 11.11 -0.94
CA LYS A 125 18.51 11.91 -0.66
C LYS A 125 19.31 11.42 0.56
N LEU A 126 18.63 10.83 1.55
CA LEU A 126 19.28 10.35 2.77
C LEU A 126 19.89 8.95 2.62
N TYR A 127 19.29 8.08 1.83
CA TYR A 127 19.61 6.65 1.88
C TYR A 127 20.00 6.02 0.54
N ALA A 128 19.76 6.67 -0.61
CA ALA A 128 19.94 6.03 -1.92
C ALA A 128 21.40 5.62 -2.20
N ASP A 129 22.37 6.36 -1.68
CA ASP A 129 23.80 6.04 -1.90
C ASP A 129 24.22 4.76 -1.16
N SER A 130 23.49 4.35 -0.13
CA SER A 130 23.78 3.17 0.69
C SER A 130 23.10 1.89 0.20
N VAL A 131 22.42 1.92 -0.97
CA VAL A 131 21.63 0.78 -1.47
C VAL A 131 21.77 0.63 -2.98
N ASP A 132 21.51 -0.61 -3.44
CA ASP A 132 21.59 -0.97 -4.85
C ASP A 132 20.25 -0.81 -5.56
N LYS A 133 19.14 -1.10 -4.86
CA LYS A 133 17.80 -1.16 -5.46
C LYS A 133 16.75 -0.49 -4.58
N ILE A 134 15.77 0.08 -5.24
CA ILE A 134 14.62 0.73 -4.62
C ILE A 134 13.34 0.07 -5.13
N TYR A 135 12.46 -0.27 -4.20
CA TYR A 135 11.10 -0.73 -4.44
C TYR A 135 10.11 0.26 -3.85
N ILE A 136 9.00 0.47 -4.53
CA ILE A 136 7.97 1.42 -4.12
C ILE A 136 6.65 0.68 -4.11
N THR A 137 5.88 0.79 -3.02
CA THR A 137 4.62 0.05 -2.91
C THR A 137 3.59 0.78 -2.05
N GLY A 138 2.35 0.34 -2.17
CA GLY A 138 1.24 0.77 -1.35
C GLY A 138 -0.05 0.09 -1.78
N HIS A 139 -1.04 0.13 -0.89
CA HIS A 139 -2.38 -0.40 -1.10
C HIS A 139 -3.37 0.75 -1.29
N SER A 140 -4.37 0.56 -2.13
CA SER A 140 -5.46 1.53 -2.34
C SER A 140 -4.90 2.90 -2.79
N LYS A 141 -5.22 4.01 -2.12
CA LYS A 141 -4.60 5.33 -2.35
C LYS A 141 -3.07 5.29 -2.24
N GLY A 142 -2.51 4.40 -1.41
CA GLY A 142 -1.06 4.17 -1.35
C GLY A 142 -0.51 3.59 -2.65
N GLY A 143 -1.25 2.69 -3.29
CA GLY A 143 -0.95 2.16 -4.61
C GLY A 143 -0.96 3.24 -5.70
N ASN A 144 -1.93 4.17 -5.65
CA ASN A 144 -1.96 5.34 -6.51
C ASN A 144 -0.74 6.25 -6.30
N LYS A 145 -0.35 6.54 -5.03
CA LYS A 145 0.87 7.29 -4.70
C LYS A 145 2.13 6.59 -5.23
N ALA A 146 2.19 5.27 -5.11
CA ALA A 146 3.32 4.47 -5.63
C ALA A 146 3.41 4.58 -7.16
N GLN A 147 2.31 4.42 -7.90
CA GLN A 147 2.25 4.63 -9.36
C GLN A 147 2.70 6.04 -9.72
N TYR A 148 2.21 7.07 -9.01
CA TYR A 148 2.56 8.47 -9.22
C TYR A 148 4.07 8.69 -9.15
N ILE A 149 4.73 8.17 -8.10
CA ILE A 149 6.18 8.26 -7.92
C ILE A 149 6.91 7.46 -9.01
N GLY A 150 6.40 6.26 -9.32
CA GLY A 150 6.95 5.41 -10.39
C GLY A 150 6.95 6.09 -11.76
N VAL A 151 5.89 6.84 -12.08
CA VAL A 151 5.83 7.63 -13.31
C VAL A 151 6.84 8.77 -13.29
N LEU A 152 6.95 9.51 -12.19
CA LEU A 152 7.77 10.72 -12.10
C LEU A 152 9.25 10.48 -11.83
N ARG A 153 9.63 9.33 -11.28
CA ARG A 153 11.02 8.99 -10.89
C ARG A 153 11.54 7.69 -11.51
N GLY A 154 10.72 6.98 -12.29
CA GLY A 154 11.05 5.66 -12.82
C GLY A 154 12.26 5.59 -13.77
N GLU A 155 12.74 6.73 -14.29
CA GLU A 155 13.98 6.78 -15.09
C GLU A 155 15.22 6.50 -14.23
N ASP A 156 15.14 6.65 -12.90
CA ASP A 156 16.23 6.29 -12.00
C ASP A 156 16.56 4.78 -12.11
N PRO A 157 17.81 4.42 -12.42
CA PRO A 157 18.23 3.02 -12.54
C PRO A 157 18.11 2.24 -11.23
N LYS A 158 18.18 2.91 -10.07
CA LYS A 158 18.01 2.28 -8.76
C LYS A 158 16.57 1.83 -8.51
N ILE A 159 15.55 2.49 -9.10
CA ILE A 159 14.17 2.02 -9.01
C ILE A 159 14.03 0.75 -9.80
N LYS A 160 14.00 -0.38 -9.07
CA LYS A 160 13.87 -1.71 -9.64
C LYS A 160 12.44 -2.00 -10.06
N HIS A 161 11.49 -1.73 -9.17
CA HIS A 161 10.08 -1.98 -9.46
C HIS A 161 9.14 -1.20 -8.54
N VAL A 162 7.91 -0.98 -9.02
CA VAL A 162 6.81 -0.35 -8.29
C VAL A 162 5.63 -1.32 -8.28
N TYR A 163 5.09 -1.62 -7.10
CA TYR A 163 3.94 -2.48 -6.92
C TYR A 163 2.76 -1.69 -6.36
N SER A 164 1.67 -1.67 -7.09
CA SER A 164 0.42 -1.04 -6.69
C SER A 164 -0.60 -2.10 -6.34
N PHE A 165 -0.91 -2.28 -5.05
CA PHE A 165 -1.90 -3.23 -4.59
C PHE A 165 -3.28 -2.56 -4.54
N ASP A 166 -4.24 -3.07 -5.31
CA ASP A 166 -5.62 -2.55 -5.42
C ASP A 166 -5.69 -1.01 -5.57
N GLY A 167 -4.67 -0.44 -6.24
CA GLY A 167 -4.53 1.00 -6.37
C GLY A 167 -5.45 1.59 -7.42
N GLN A 168 -6.11 2.70 -7.08
CA GLN A 168 -6.88 3.48 -8.06
C GLN A 168 -5.98 4.08 -9.13
N GLY A 169 -6.56 4.37 -10.31
CA GLY A 169 -5.87 5.01 -11.43
C GLY A 169 -5.82 6.54 -11.36
N PHE A 170 -5.71 7.14 -12.54
CA PHE A 170 -5.59 8.59 -12.77
C PHE A 170 -6.58 9.03 -13.86
N ASN A 171 -6.94 10.30 -13.83
CA ASN A 171 -7.77 10.94 -14.84
C ASN A 171 -6.98 11.25 -16.12
N ASP A 172 -7.68 11.70 -17.17
CA ASP A 172 -7.06 11.99 -18.46
C ASP A 172 -6.06 13.16 -18.39
N LEU A 173 -6.28 14.16 -17.53
CA LEU A 173 -5.34 15.28 -17.36
C LEU A 173 -3.96 14.81 -16.86
N PHE A 174 -3.92 13.78 -16.03
CA PHE A 174 -2.66 13.16 -15.61
C PHE A 174 -1.96 12.48 -16.80
N PHE A 175 -2.71 11.74 -17.62
CA PHE A 175 -2.16 11.05 -18.78
C PHE A 175 -1.66 12.02 -19.85
N GLU A 176 -2.34 13.12 -20.07
CA GLU A 176 -1.89 14.19 -20.96
C GLU A 176 -0.61 14.83 -20.44
N LYS A 177 -0.62 15.25 -19.19
CA LYS A 177 0.51 15.94 -18.55
C LYS A 177 1.79 15.10 -18.51
N TYR A 178 1.67 13.81 -18.25
CA TYR A 178 2.81 12.92 -18.02
C TYR A 178 2.98 11.85 -19.10
N LYS A 179 2.43 12.07 -20.29
CA LYS A 179 2.40 11.11 -21.41
C LYS A 179 3.76 10.45 -21.66
N ASP A 180 4.82 11.24 -21.77
CA ASP A 180 6.15 10.72 -22.10
C ASP A 180 6.78 9.96 -20.94
N LEU A 181 6.62 10.44 -19.72
CA LEU A 181 7.10 9.75 -18.52
C LEU A 181 6.38 8.42 -18.31
N ILE A 182 5.07 8.37 -18.53
CA ILE A 182 4.29 7.13 -18.48
C ILE A 182 4.82 6.14 -19.52
N LYS A 183 5.03 6.59 -20.76
CA LYS A 183 5.56 5.74 -21.86
C LYS A 183 6.91 5.12 -21.48
N LYS A 184 7.80 5.91 -20.89
CA LYS A 184 9.14 5.47 -20.48
C LYS A 184 9.09 4.52 -19.27
N ASN A 185 8.29 4.84 -18.26
CA ASN A 185 8.43 4.26 -16.91
C ASN A 185 7.41 3.16 -16.57
N LYS A 186 6.28 3.08 -17.29
CA LYS A 186 5.19 2.14 -16.95
C LYS A 186 5.62 0.68 -16.88
N LYS A 187 6.65 0.26 -17.62
CA LYS A 187 7.18 -1.12 -17.60
C LYS A 187 7.72 -1.53 -16.23
N LYS A 188 8.14 -0.56 -15.40
CA LYS A 188 8.57 -0.80 -14.02
C LYS A 188 7.40 -0.84 -13.02
N ILE A 189 6.17 -0.60 -13.45
CA ILE A 189 5.00 -0.46 -12.59
C ILE A 189 4.03 -1.61 -12.86
N THR A 190 3.76 -2.39 -11.80
CA THR A 190 2.79 -3.50 -11.84
C THR A 190 1.65 -3.20 -10.87
N SER A 191 0.40 -3.33 -11.36
CA SER A 191 -0.78 -3.43 -10.51
C SER A 191 -1.00 -4.89 -10.13
N ILE A 192 -1.14 -5.15 -8.84
CA ILE A 192 -1.56 -6.44 -8.29
C ILE A 192 -2.90 -6.20 -7.62
N SER A 193 -3.94 -6.85 -8.10
CA SER A 193 -5.29 -6.54 -7.67
C SER A 193 -6.09 -7.80 -7.38
N ASN A 194 -6.94 -7.72 -6.36
CA ASN A 194 -7.98 -8.72 -6.18
C ASN A 194 -8.91 -8.72 -7.40
N GLU A 195 -9.24 -9.91 -7.91
CA GLU A 195 -10.10 -10.06 -9.10
C GLU A 195 -11.49 -9.42 -8.97
N ASN A 196 -11.99 -9.28 -7.75
CA ASN A 196 -13.30 -8.70 -7.44
C ASN A 196 -13.21 -7.27 -6.86
N ASP A 197 -12.00 -6.69 -6.73
CA ASP A 197 -11.86 -5.33 -6.23
C ASP A 197 -12.34 -4.30 -7.25
N PHE A 198 -13.18 -3.37 -6.81
CA PHE A 198 -13.71 -2.30 -7.65
C PHE A 198 -12.82 -1.05 -7.70
N VAL A 199 -11.89 -0.88 -6.75
CA VAL A 199 -11.04 0.34 -6.67
C VAL A 199 -10.04 0.38 -7.81
N ASN A 200 -9.50 -0.77 -8.21
CA ASN A 200 -8.53 -0.87 -9.30
C ASN A 200 -9.09 -0.54 -10.69
N ILE A 201 -10.44 -0.52 -10.83
CA ILE A 201 -11.12 -0.13 -12.07
C ILE A 201 -11.54 1.34 -12.08
N ILE A 202 -11.38 2.06 -10.96
CA ILE A 202 -11.66 3.49 -10.88
C ILE A 202 -10.52 4.23 -11.59
N MET A 203 -10.85 4.88 -12.70
CA MET A 203 -9.92 5.61 -13.56
C MET A 203 -8.87 4.71 -14.24
N LYS A 204 -7.95 5.28 -14.99
CA LYS A 204 -6.97 4.58 -15.80
C LYS A 204 -5.67 4.35 -15.03
N LEU A 205 -5.20 3.10 -14.98
CA LEU A 205 -3.93 2.77 -14.32
C LEU A 205 -2.72 3.16 -15.18
N ALA A 206 -1.71 3.77 -14.55
CA ALA A 206 -0.45 4.14 -15.20
C ALA A 206 0.60 3.01 -15.04
N VAL A 207 0.24 1.80 -15.48
CA VAL A 207 1.05 0.59 -15.28
C VAL A 207 1.40 -0.08 -16.60
N GLY A 208 2.46 -0.89 -16.59
CA GLY A 208 2.87 -1.72 -17.74
C GLY A 208 2.39 -3.16 -17.63
N ASN A 209 2.08 -3.61 -16.42
CA ASN A 209 1.58 -4.95 -16.16
C ASN A 209 0.44 -4.94 -15.14
N LYS A 210 -0.51 -5.86 -15.30
CA LYS A 210 -1.63 -6.09 -14.38
C LYS A 210 -1.67 -7.56 -14.03
N ILE A 211 -1.75 -7.85 -12.74
CA ILE A 211 -1.88 -9.20 -12.19
C ILE A 211 -3.14 -9.20 -11.34
N TYR A 212 -4.04 -10.13 -11.59
CA TYR A 212 -5.23 -10.33 -10.79
C TYR A 212 -5.06 -11.57 -9.92
N ILE A 213 -5.38 -11.44 -8.65
CA ILE A 213 -5.26 -12.51 -7.64
C ILE A 213 -6.67 -12.96 -7.26
N LYS A 214 -6.85 -14.27 -7.23
CA LYS A 214 -8.12 -14.86 -6.79
C LYS A 214 -8.47 -14.41 -5.39
N SER A 215 -9.72 -13.99 -5.22
CA SER A 215 -10.27 -13.68 -3.92
C SER A 215 -10.23 -14.91 -3.02
N LYS A 216 -9.91 -14.73 -1.76
CA LYS A 216 -10.32 -15.65 -0.72
C LYS A 216 -11.85 -15.67 -0.74
N THR A 217 -12.44 -16.76 -1.18
CA THR A 217 -13.90 -16.86 -1.35
C THR A 217 -14.59 -16.72 -0.01
N THR A 218 -15.02 -15.54 0.32
CA THR A 218 -16.25 -15.35 1.07
C THR A 218 -17.36 -15.30 0.04
N LYS A 219 -17.76 -16.44 -0.50
CA LYS A 219 -19.10 -16.57 -1.06
C LYS A 219 -20.05 -16.42 0.13
N GLY A 220 -20.26 -15.17 0.50
CA GLY A 220 -21.29 -14.80 1.46
C GLY A 220 -22.60 -15.25 0.84
N LYS A 221 -23.23 -16.23 1.46
CA LYS A 221 -24.64 -16.56 1.26
C LYS A 221 -25.53 -15.44 1.80
N ASP A 222 -24.99 -14.24 1.96
CA ASP A 222 -25.69 -13.11 2.53
C ASP A 222 -26.69 -12.57 1.51
N LYS A 223 -27.95 -12.91 1.75
CA LYS A 223 -29.09 -12.34 1.05
C LYS A 223 -29.33 -10.86 1.39
N ASP A 224 -28.56 -10.33 2.33
CA ASP A 224 -28.66 -8.95 2.80
C ASP A 224 -27.87 -8.00 1.89
N LYS A 225 -28.56 -7.05 1.28
CA LYS A 225 -27.96 -6.00 0.43
C LYS A 225 -26.91 -5.13 1.17
N VAL A 226 -27.09 -4.91 2.47
CA VAL A 226 -26.15 -4.13 3.29
C VAL A 226 -24.85 -4.91 3.49
N ALA A 227 -24.93 -6.22 3.75
CA ALA A 227 -23.77 -7.09 3.83
C ALA A 227 -23.04 -7.15 2.49
N GLN A 228 -23.75 -7.21 1.35
CA GLN A 228 -23.13 -7.16 0.01
C GLN A 228 -22.37 -5.84 -0.23
N ILE A 229 -22.94 -4.70 0.16
CA ILE A 229 -22.26 -3.40 0.04
C ILE A 229 -21.04 -3.32 0.98
N THR A 230 -21.15 -3.85 2.19
CA THR A 230 -20.03 -3.92 3.14
C THR A 230 -18.92 -4.82 2.60
N HIS A 231 -19.22 -5.92 1.94
CA HIS A 231 -18.28 -6.78 1.27
C HIS A 231 -17.62 -6.11 0.05
N LEU A 232 -18.37 -5.35 -0.74
CA LEU A 232 -17.82 -4.56 -1.84
C LEU A 232 -16.73 -3.59 -1.35
N PHE A 233 -16.99 -2.84 -0.28
CA PHE A 233 -16.10 -1.79 0.21
C PHE A 233 -15.05 -2.26 1.24
N GLY A 234 -15.29 -3.33 1.97
CA GLY A 234 -14.43 -3.81 3.05
C GLY A 234 -13.81 -5.18 2.79
N GLY A 235 -14.53 -6.08 2.12
CA GLY A 235 -14.10 -7.45 1.93
C GLY A 235 -13.09 -7.61 0.79
N TRP A 236 -13.48 -7.28 -0.43
CA TRP A 236 -12.63 -7.49 -1.60
C TRP A 236 -11.52 -6.46 -1.74
N HIS A 237 -11.74 -5.24 -1.26
CA HIS A 237 -10.69 -4.21 -1.23
C HIS A 237 -9.68 -4.40 -0.08
N SER A 238 -9.90 -5.35 0.82
CA SER A 238 -8.92 -5.68 1.85
C SER A 238 -7.69 -6.35 1.24
N PRO A 239 -6.47 -5.90 1.55
CA PRO A 239 -5.26 -6.59 1.11
C PRO A 239 -5.20 -8.04 1.62
N TYR A 240 -5.89 -8.36 2.71
CA TYR A 240 -6.00 -9.71 3.25
C TYR A 240 -6.84 -10.64 2.37
N SER A 241 -7.72 -10.10 1.54
CA SER A 241 -8.59 -10.87 0.63
C SER A 241 -7.80 -11.66 -0.44
N MET A 242 -6.58 -11.22 -0.74
CA MET A 242 -5.66 -11.89 -1.65
C MET A 242 -4.77 -12.93 -0.96
N LEU A 243 -4.92 -13.13 0.35
CA LEU A 243 -4.09 -14.03 1.13
C LEU A 243 -4.83 -15.30 1.50
N ILE A 244 -4.18 -16.43 1.38
CA ILE A 244 -4.64 -17.74 1.85
C ILE A 244 -3.71 -18.27 2.94
N LYS A 245 -4.27 -19.01 3.89
CA LYS A 245 -3.49 -19.72 4.89
C LYS A 245 -3.14 -21.12 4.39
N LYS A 246 -1.85 -21.40 4.27
CA LYS A 246 -1.31 -22.69 3.86
C LYS A 246 -0.14 -23.04 4.76
N ASP A 247 -0.12 -24.26 5.32
CA ASP A 247 0.89 -24.70 6.27
C ASP A 247 1.12 -23.69 7.42
N ASP A 248 -0.01 -23.16 7.97
CA ASP A 248 -0.04 -22.14 9.01
C ASP A 248 0.65 -20.81 8.66
N ARG A 249 0.97 -20.56 7.41
CA ARG A 249 1.55 -19.31 6.89
C ARG A 249 0.59 -18.64 5.93
N LEU A 250 0.73 -17.33 5.79
CA LEU A 250 0.00 -16.58 4.78
C LEU A 250 0.79 -16.54 3.47
N HIS A 251 0.13 -16.88 2.40
CA HIS A 251 0.64 -16.85 1.03
C HIS A 251 -0.30 -16.01 0.17
N ILE A 252 0.26 -15.39 -0.86
CA ILE A 252 -0.57 -14.79 -1.91
C ILE A 252 -1.31 -15.93 -2.61
N ASN A 253 -2.59 -15.76 -2.86
CA ASN A 253 -3.43 -16.72 -3.56
C ASN A 253 -2.99 -16.85 -5.03
N GLU A 254 -3.61 -17.74 -5.76
CA GLU A 254 -3.31 -17.97 -7.18
C GLU A 254 -3.65 -16.75 -8.04
N GLU A 255 -2.89 -16.58 -9.10
CA GLU A 255 -3.20 -15.63 -10.15
C GLU A 255 -4.46 -16.08 -10.92
N THR A 256 -5.39 -15.16 -11.14
CA THR A 256 -6.57 -15.40 -11.96
C THR A 256 -6.16 -15.42 -13.43
N LYS A 257 -6.58 -16.45 -14.18
CA LYS A 257 -6.31 -16.54 -15.61
C LYS A 257 -7.01 -15.39 -16.34
N GLN A 258 -6.31 -14.77 -17.30
CA GLN A 258 -6.83 -13.62 -18.06
C GLN A 258 -8.18 -13.83 -18.74
N ASN A 259 -8.57 -15.08 -19.01
CA ASN A 259 -9.86 -15.43 -19.61
C ASN A 259 -11.01 -15.52 -18.58
N GLU A 260 -10.73 -15.30 -17.29
CA GLU A 260 -11.70 -15.40 -16.19
C GLU A 260 -12.02 -14.02 -15.58
N VAL A 261 -11.42 -12.93 -16.09
CA VAL A 261 -11.59 -11.54 -15.62
C VAL A 261 -12.57 -10.77 -16.51
#